data_a87f2b0632219cf115d757334aa1c55f
#
_entry.id   a87f2b0632219cf115d757334aa1c55f
#
_cell.length_a   1.000
_cell.length_b   1.000
_cell.length_c   1.000
_cell.angle_alpha   90.00
_cell.angle_beta   90.00
_cell.angle_gamma   90.00
#
_symmetry.space_group_name_H-M   'P 1'
#
loop_
_entity.id
_entity.type
_entity.pdbx_description
1 polymer ?
#
loop_
_entity_poly.entity_id
_entity_poly.type
_entity_poly.pdbx_seq_one_letter_code
_entity_poly.pdbx_strand_id
1 'polypeptide(L)'
;MFELYHAHISTCSQKVRLCLAEKGLAWVDHPIEFARGEHLTPAYLALNPNGVVPTLVHDGQPVIESSVICEYLEEIAPDHGTALMPRDAHGRARVRAWLRYIEEVPTPAVRVPSFNGLFLKGWRQMSDAQRARYIEKTPLRKGHYRRFGSDGFPKNQVDESTEQLRQTVERIDGAVAKDSPWLAGDAISLADLCVLPAIVRMSDVGLEDVWRDLPDMTDWYARMSARPSFTKAFYPGSRVSVAD
;
A
#
# COMPACT_ATOMS: atom_id res chain seq x y z
N MET A 1 14.20 -9.35 -16.68
CA MET A 1 14.22 -9.89 -15.29
C MET A 1 13.70 -8.81 -14.36
N PHE A 2 12.81 -9.16 -13.41
CA PHE A 2 12.28 -8.19 -12.43
C PHE A 2 13.08 -8.23 -11.14
N GLU A 3 13.37 -7.05 -10.61
CA GLU A 3 14.00 -6.84 -9.30
C GLU A 3 13.12 -5.89 -8.50
N LEU A 4 12.74 -6.27 -7.28
CA LEU A 4 11.85 -5.48 -6.44
C LEU A 4 12.58 -4.97 -5.21
N TYR A 5 12.83 -3.67 -5.18
CA TYR A 5 13.33 -2.95 -4.01
C TYR A 5 12.14 -2.54 -3.14
N HIS A 6 12.01 -3.15 -1.96
CA HIS A 6 10.81 -3.01 -1.15
C HIS A 6 11.08 -3.14 0.35
N ALA A 7 10.19 -2.63 1.18
CA ALA A 7 10.19 -2.92 2.61
C ALA A 7 9.06 -3.89 2.94
N HIS A 8 9.34 -4.88 3.80
CA HIS A 8 8.41 -5.96 4.13
C HIS A 8 7.05 -5.44 4.56
N ILE A 9 7.03 -4.48 5.49
CA ILE A 9 5.80 -3.93 6.11
C ILE A 9 5.15 -2.79 5.30
N SER A 10 5.73 -2.36 4.17
CA SER A 10 5.18 -1.24 3.40
C SER A 10 3.92 -1.64 2.64
N THR A 11 2.81 -0.94 2.89
CA THR A 11 1.54 -1.14 2.16
C THR A 11 1.69 -0.93 0.66
N CYS A 12 2.50 0.03 0.23
CA CYS A 12 2.80 0.24 -1.19
C CYS A 12 3.61 -0.92 -1.78
N SER A 13 4.56 -1.49 -1.01
CA SER A 13 5.31 -2.68 -1.44
C SER A 13 4.40 -3.92 -1.52
N GLN A 14 3.45 -4.04 -0.60
CA GLN A 14 2.45 -5.12 -0.61
C GLN A 14 1.58 -5.09 -1.87
N LYS A 15 1.20 -3.89 -2.38
CA LYS A 15 0.49 -3.75 -3.68
C LYS A 15 1.26 -4.43 -4.82
N VAL A 16 2.55 -4.14 -4.93
CA VAL A 16 3.39 -4.67 -6.01
C VAL A 16 3.62 -6.17 -5.86
N ARG A 17 3.86 -6.66 -4.63
CA ARG A 17 3.97 -8.11 -4.38
C ARG A 17 2.69 -8.86 -4.73
N LEU A 18 1.50 -8.30 -4.39
CA LEU A 18 0.22 -8.87 -4.81
C LEU A 18 0.10 -8.95 -6.33
N CYS A 19 0.44 -7.87 -7.03
CA CYS A 19 0.36 -7.81 -8.48
C CYS A 19 1.30 -8.83 -9.13
N LEU A 20 2.58 -8.88 -8.71
CA LEU A 20 3.54 -9.88 -9.19
C LEU A 20 3.06 -11.31 -8.94
N ALA A 21 2.49 -11.57 -7.76
CA ALA A 21 1.97 -12.89 -7.39
C ALA A 21 0.73 -13.29 -8.21
N GLU A 22 -0.20 -12.36 -8.47
CA GLU A 22 -1.38 -12.60 -9.33
C GLU A 22 -1.00 -12.84 -10.79
N LYS A 23 0.00 -12.11 -11.26
CA LYS A 23 0.55 -12.29 -12.60
C LYS A 23 1.44 -13.53 -12.72
N GLY A 24 1.79 -14.20 -11.62
CA GLY A 24 2.72 -15.34 -11.66
C GLY A 24 4.13 -14.98 -12.11
N LEU A 25 4.51 -13.71 -11.96
CA LEU A 25 5.82 -13.21 -12.37
C LEU A 25 6.84 -13.42 -11.25
N ALA A 26 7.98 -14.00 -11.60
CA ALA A 26 9.10 -14.15 -10.67
C ALA A 26 9.91 -12.85 -10.58
N TRP A 27 10.45 -12.56 -9.40
CA TRP A 27 11.30 -11.41 -9.16
C TRP A 27 12.45 -11.74 -8.20
N VAL A 28 13.49 -10.91 -8.22
CA VAL A 28 14.56 -10.91 -7.25
C VAL A 28 14.22 -9.91 -6.16
N ASP A 29 14.25 -10.34 -4.90
CA ASP A 29 13.98 -9.49 -3.74
C ASP A 29 15.20 -8.65 -3.35
N HIS A 30 14.99 -7.36 -3.19
CA HIS A 30 15.93 -6.41 -2.60
C HIS A 30 15.28 -5.71 -1.40
N PRO A 31 15.31 -6.32 -0.20
CA PRO A 31 14.70 -5.72 0.99
C PRO A 31 15.43 -4.43 1.39
N ILE A 32 14.64 -3.40 1.71
CA ILE A 32 15.10 -2.08 2.16
C ILE A 32 14.74 -1.90 3.63
N GLU A 33 15.73 -1.72 4.47
CA GLU A 33 15.56 -1.49 5.90
C GLU A 33 15.45 0.01 6.23
N PHE A 34 14.25 0.45 6.58
CA PHE A 34 13.99 1.85 6.96
C PHE A 34 14.81 2.29 8.18
N ALA A 35 14.99 1.41 9.16
CA ALA A 35 15.75 1.70 10.37
C ALA A 35 17.23 2.05 10.07
N ARG A 36 17.78 1.50 9.00
CA ARG A 36 19.14 1.80 8.52
C ARG A 36 19.21 2.99 7.57
N GLY A 37 18.04 3.53 7.18
CA GLY A 37 17.95 4.63 6.22
C GLY A 37 18.37 4.26 4.80
N GLU A 38 18.28 2.97 4.42
CA GLU A 38 18.76 2.46 3.14
C GLU A 38 18.03 3.11 1.94
N HIS A 39 16.74 3.45 2.11
CA HIS A 39 15.94 4.20 1.12
C HIS A 39 16.43 5.65 0.88
N LEU A 40 17.37 6.16 1.69
CA LEU A 40 17.93 7.51 1.58
C LEU A 40 19.43 7.48 1.21
N THR A 41 19.94 6.32 0.83
CA THR A 41 21.32 6.20 0.33
C THR A 41 21.43 6.73 -1.10
N PRO A 42 22.58 7.27 -1.51
CA PRO A 42 22.78 7.71 -2.89
C PRO A 42 22.47 6.63 -3.93
N ALA A 43 22.82 5.37 -3.64
CA ALA A 43 22.56 4.25 -4.54
C ALA A 43 21.06 4.03 -4.75
N TYR A 44 20.25 4.05 -3.67
CA TYR A 44 18.80 3.88 -3.81
C TYR A 44 18.13 5.13 -4.43
N LEU A 45 18.58 6.33 -4.05
CA LEU A 45 18.06 7.58 -4.62
C LEU A 45 18.32 7.72 -6.13
N ALA A 46 19.33 7.03 -6.66
CA ALA A 46 19.56 6.95 -8.11
C ALA A 46 18.47 6.11 -8.81
N LEU A 47 17.88 5.11 -8.13
CA LEU A 47 16.75 4.31 -8.62
C LEU A 47 15.41 5.02 -8.39
N ASN A 48 15.24 5.63 -7.21
CA ASN A 48 14.00 6.32 -6.84
C ASN A 48 14.32 7.65 -6.13
N PRO A 49 14.30 8.77 -6.85
CA PRO A 49 14.63 10.07 -6.29
C PRO A 49 13.64 10.55 -5.21
N ASN A 50 12.47 9.92 -5.09
CA ASN A 50 11.50 10.18 -4.03
C ASN A 50 11.92 9.62 -2.67
N GLY A 51 12.93 8.72 -2.61
CA GLY A 51 13.38 8.10 -1.35
C GLY A 51 12.28 7.31 -0.64
N VAL A 52 11.44 6.61 -1.41
CA VAL A 52 10.35 5.76 -0.91
C VAL A 52 10.38 4.41 -1.59
N VAL A 53 9.70 3.42 -1.01
CA VAL A 53 9.50 2.10 -1.59
C VAL A 53 8.04 1.91 -1.99
N PRO A 54 7.76 1.02 -2.98
CA PRO A 54 8.69 0.18 -3.74
C PRO A 54 9.30 0.88 -4.95
N THR A 55 10.35 0.25 -5.49
CA THR A 55 10.85 0.49 -6.84
C THR A 55 10.96 -0.85 -7.53
N LEU A 56 10.39 -0.99 -8.71
CA LEU A 56 10.59 -2.14 -9.58
C LEU A 56 11.69 -1.79 -10.58
N VAL A 57 12.68 -2.66 -10.75
CA VAL A 57 13.65 -2.55 -11.84
C VAL A 57 13.35 -3.68 -12.83
N HIS A 58 13.10 -3.33 -14.08
CA HIS A 58 12.90 -4.28 -15.16
C HIS A 58 13.96 -4.08 -16.23
N ASP A 59 14.81 -5.08 -16.42
CA ASP A 59 15.94 -5.03 -17.35
C ASP A 59 16.81 -3.76 -17.22
N GLY A 60 17.13 -3.42 -15.97
CA GLY A 60 17.95 -2.27 -15.61
C GLY A 60 17.20 -0.92 -15.59
N GLN A 61 15.91 -0.86 -15.94
CA GLN A 61 15.12 0.36 -15.97
C GLN A 61 14.22 0.44 -14.73
N PRO A 62 14.33 1.48 -13.88
CA PRO A 62 13.50 1.65 -12.72
C PRO A 62 12.09 2.16 -13.09
N VAL A 63 11.08 1.55 -12.46
CA VAL A 63 9.68 2.01 -12.46
C VAL A 63 9.31 2.32 -11.01
N ILE A 64 8.76 3.51 -10.79
CA ILE A 64 8.39 4.01 -9.46
C ILE A 64 6.88 4.26 -9.37
N GLU A 65 6.36 4.52 -8.17
CA GLU A 65 4.94 4.64 -7.82
C GLU A 65 4.19 3.30 -7.90
N SER A 66 3.70 2.84 -6.74
CA SER A 66 3.20 1.47 -6.60
C SER A 66 2.03 1.13 -7.52
N SER A 67 1.08 2.04 -7.73
CA SER A 67 -0.04 1.83 -8.67
C SER A 67 0.42 1.87 -10.13
N VAL A 68 1.39 2.73 -10.47
CA VAL A 68 2.00 2.76 -11.80
C VAL A 68 2.78 1.48 -12.08
N ILE A 69 3.52 0.96 -11.10
CA ILE A 69 4.20 -0.34 -11.21
C ILE A 69 3.18 -1.46 -11.49
N CYS A 70 2.04 -1.46 -10.79
CA CYS A 70 0.99 -2.46 -11.02
C CYS A 70 0.37 -2.35 -12.43
N GLU A 71 0.10 -1.14 -12.93
CA GLU A 71 -0.36 -0.93 -14.31
C GLU A 71 0.70 -1.39 -15.30
N TYR A 72 1.98 -1.04 -15.09
CA TYR A 72 3.10 -1.46 -15.93
C TYR A 72 3.20 -3.00 -16.03
N LEU A 73 3.12 -3.70 -14.90
CA LEU A 73 3.16 -5.17 -14.87
C LEU A 73 2.01 -5.80 -15.67
N GLU A 74 0.82 -5.23 -15.58
CA GLU A 74 -0.33 -5.67 -16.39
C GLU A 74 -0.14 -5.39 -17.88
N GLU A 75 0.43 -4.24 -18.24
CA GLU A 75 0.65 -3.86 -19.65
C GLU A 75 1.70 -4.72 -20.35
N ILE A 76 2.79 -5.07 -19.65
CA ILE A 76 3.86 -5.89 -20.25
C ILE A 76 3.60 -7.38 -20.21
N ALA A 77 2.66 -7.84 -19.38
CA ALA A 77 2.33 -9.25 -19.20
C ALA A 77 0.80 -9.48 -19.18
N PRO A 78 0.04 -8.99 -20.17
CA PRO A 78 -1.44 -9.01 -20.12
C PRO A 78 -2.00 -10.45 -20.06
N ASP A 79 -1.34 -11.39 -20.70
CA ASP A 79 -1.77 -12.79 -20.79
C ASP A 79 -1.15 -13.70 -19.72
N HIS A 80 -0.35 -13.16 -18.80
CA HIS A 80 0.21 -13.92 -17.68
C HIS A 80 -0.70 -13.87 -16.46
N GLY A 81 -0.96 -15.03 -15.85
CA GLY A 81 -1.72 -15.15 -14.61
C GLY A 81 -3.12 -14.55 -14.71
N THR A 82 -3.52 -13.82 -13.68
CA THR A 82 -4.82 -13.15 -13.63
C THR A 82 -4.80 -11.86 -14.44
N ALA A 83 -5.77 -11.67 -15.35
CA ALA A 83 -5.98 -10.38 -16.00
C ALA A 83 -6.54 -9.37 -14.97
N LEU A 84 -5.86 -8.24 -14.79
CA LEU A 84 -6.14 -7.26 -13.74
C LEU A 84 -6.68 -5.93 -14.28
N MET A 85 -6.80 -5.80 -15.61
CA MET A 85 -7.45 -4.66 -16.27
C MET A 85 -8.50 -5.14 -17.28
N PRO A 86 -9.69 -4.55 -17.27
CA PRO A 86 -10.70 -4.80 -18.30
C PRO A 86 -10.18 -4.50 -19.72
N ARG A 87 -10.72 -5.20 -20.69
CA ARG A 87 -10.35 -4.98 -22.11
C ARG A 87 -10.96 -3.69 -22.68
N ASP A 88 -12.17 -3.34 -22.23
CA ASP A 88 -12.88 -2.17 -22.71
C ASP A 88 -12.41 -0.87 -22.03
N ALA A 89 -12.54 0.24 -22.74
CA ALA A 89 -12.07 1.54 -22.28
C ALA A 89 -12.82 2.06 -21.02
N HIS A 90 -14.12 1.80 -20.90
CA HIS A 90 -14.89 2.23 -19.73
C HIS A 90 -14.51 1.46 -18.48
N GLY A 91 -14.32 0.14 -18.59
CA GLY A 91 -13.81 -0.70 -17.50
C GLY A 91 -12.44 -0.22 -17.04
N ARG A 92 -11.51 0.03 -17.97
CA ARG A 92 -10.18 0.58 -17.67
C ARG A 92 -10.27 1.95 -16.97
N ALA A 93 -11.19 2.80 -17.39
CA ALA A 93 -11.43 4.08 -16.74
C ALA A 93 -11.94 3.93 -15.31
N ARG A 94 -12.85 2.98 -15.05
CA ARG A 94 -13.32 2.67 -13.68
C ARG A 94 -12.18 2.20 -12.78
N VAL A 95 -11.34 1.27 -13.25
CA VAL A 95 -10.15 0.82 -12.49
C VAL A 95 -9.24 2.00 -12.17
N ARG A 96 -8.90 2.85 -13.15
CA ARG A 96 -8.04 4.02 -12.93
C ARG A 96 -8.65 5.06 -11.99
N ALA A 97 -9.97 5.22 -12.00
CA ALA A 97 -10.65 6.08 -11.03
C ALA A 97 -10.49 5.56 -9.58
N TRP A 98 -10.56 4.24 -9.40
CA TRP A 98 -10.23 3.61 -8.12
C TRP A 98 -8.76 3.79 -7.74
N LEU A 99 -7.82 3.56 -8.66
CA LEU A 99 -6.39 3.75 -8.38
C LEU A 99 -6.10 5.19 -7.93
N ARG A 100 -6.70 6.18 -8.60
CA ARG A 100 -6.56 7.59 -8.20
C ARG A 100 -7.11 7.82 -6.79
N TYR A 101 -8.32 7.37 -6.51
CA TYR A 101 -8.92 7.47 -5.18
C TYR A 101 -8.05 6.82 -4.10
N ILE A 102 -7.51 5.63 -4.38
CA ILE A 102 -6.67 4.88 -3.44
C ILE A 102 -5.41 5.65 -3.07
N GLU A 103 -4.78 6.31 -4.04
CA GLU A 103 -3.58 7.11 -3.77
C GLU A 103 -3.89 8.42 -3.03
N GLU A 104 -5.07 9.00 -3.24
CA GLU A 104 -5.47 10.28 -2.63
C GLU A 104 -6.06 10.12 -1.23
N VAL A 105 -6.77 9.01 -0.94
CA VAL A 105 -7.54 8.86 0.30
C VAL A 105 -7.01 7.76 1.21
N PRO A 106 -7.24 6.45 0.98
CA PRO A 106 -6.85 5.43 1.98
C PRO A 106 -5.34 5.28 2.15
N THR A 107 -4.55 5.48 1.10
CA THR A 107 -3.09 5.35 1.19
C THR A 107 -2.45 6.38 2.12
N PRO A 108 -2.75 7.69 2.07
CA PRO A 108 -2.27 8.62 3.08
C PRO A 108 -2.97 8.49 4.43
N ALA A 109 -4.28 8.21 4.45
CA ALA A 109 -5.04 8.09 5.70
C ALA A 109 -4.49 6.98 6.60
N VAL A 110 -4.28 5.77 6.07
CA VAL A 110 -3.81 4.63 6.88
C VAL A 110 -2.42 4.84 7.48
N ARG A 111 -1.62 5.77 6.96
CA ARG A 111 -0.31 6.13 7.53
C ARG A 111 -0.43 6.76 8.92
N VAL A 112 -1.45 7.57 9.16
CA VAL A 112 -1.59 8.30 10.43
C VAL A 112 -1.71 7.35 11.62
N PRO A 113 -2.70 6.44 11.70
CA PRO A 113 -2.77 5.45 12.77
C PRO A 113 -1.56 4.49 12.75
N SER A 114 -1.04 4.12 11.58
CA SER A 114 0.13 3.25 11.48
C SER A 114 1.37 3.89 12.12
N PHE A 115 1.61 5.16 11.88
CA PHE A 115 2.77 5.84 12.44
C PHE A 115 2.67 5.98 13.96
N ASN A 116 1.49 6.32 14.47
CA ASN A 116 1.26 6.38 15.92
C ASN A 116 1.39 5.01 16.59
N GLY A 117 0.85 3.96 16.00
CA GLY A 117 0.87 2.62 16.58
C GLY A 117 2.23 1.94 16.48
N LEU A 118 2.90 2.06 15.33
CA LEU A 118 4.04 1.20 15.01
C LEU A 118 5.40 1.91 15.08
N PHE A 119 5.45 3.19 14.74
CA PHE A 119 6.75 3.88 14.57
C PHE A 119 7.05 4.90 15.66
N LEU A 120 6.04 5.34 16.43
CA LEU A 120 6.20 6.39 17.44
C LEU A 120 7.21 6.03 18.52
N LYS A 121 7.23 4.78 18.98
CA LYS A 121 8.17 4.31 20.00
C LYS A 121 9.64 4.52 19.57
N GLY A 122 10.00 4.08 18.38
CA GLY A 122 11.35 4.26 17.82
C GLY A 122 11.64 5.73 17.51
N TRP A 123 10.65 6.46 17.00
CA TRP A 123 10.79 7.89 16.70
C TRP A 123 11.07 8.74 17.95
N ARG A 124 10.43 8.44 19.08
CA ARG A 124 10.68 9.10 20.37
C ARG A 124 12.08 8.85 20.93
N GLN A 125 12.72 7.74 20.57
CA GLN A 125 14.10 7.45 20.99
C GLN A 125 15.14 8.30 20.25
N MET A 126 14.79 8.91 19.13
CA MET A 126 15.67 9.82 18.39
C MET A 126 15.73 11.19 19.08
N SER A 127 16.92 11.81 19.11
CA SER A 127 17.07 13.20 19.50
C SER A 127 16.44 14.15 18.48
N ASP A 128 16.13 15.39 18.88
CA ASP A 128 15.61 16.41 17.96
C ASP A 128 16.52 16.64 16.76
N ALA A 129 17.83 16.63 16.96
CA ALA A 129 18.81 16.77 15.90
C ALA A 129 18.78 15.59 14.92
N GLN A 130 18.58 14.37 15.42
CA GLN A 130 18.45 13.18 14.58
C GLN A 130 17.15 13.22 13.75
N ARG A 131 16.01 13.58 14.37
CA ARG A 131 14.73 13.76 13.67
C ARG A 131 14.83 14.82 12.58
N ALA A 132 15.38 16.01 12.92
CA ALA A 132 15.56 17.10 11.96
C ALA A 132 16.40 16.66 10.77
N ARG A 133 17.54 15.98 11.01
CA ARG A 133 18.41 15.45 9.96
C ARG A 133 17.69 14.40 9.09
N TYR A 134 16.92 13.52 9.68
CA TYR A 134 16.14 12.52 8.94
C TYR A 134 15.10 13.20 8.03
N ILE A 135 14.34 14.16 8.56
CA ILE A 135 13.35 14.94 7.82
C ILE A 135 14.00 15.63 6.62
N GLU A 136 15.13 16.30 6.83
CA GLU A 136 15.82 17.03 5.75
C GLU A 136 16.33 16.11 4.64
N LYS A 137 16.75 14.89 4.97
CA LYS A 137 17.18 13.89 3.99
C LYS A 137 16.04 13.23 3.22
N THR A 138 14.80 13.33 3.70
CA THR A 138 13.64 12.68 3.07
C THR A 138 13.09 13.54 1.93
N PRO A 139 13.20 13.15 0.64
CA PRO A 139 12.82 14.04 -0.45
C PRO A 139 11.31 14.33 -0.50
N LEU A 140 10.48 13.26 -0.49
CA LEU A 140 9.04 13.38 -0.76
C LEU A 140 8.21 13.66 0.51
N ARG A 141 8.62 13.15 1.69
CA ARG A 141 7.73 13.10 2.88
C ARG A 141 8.11 14.05 4.01
N LYS A 142 8.86 15.12 3.74
CA LYS A 142 9.23 16.14 4.75
C LYS A 142 8.00 16.65 5.51
N GLY A 143 6.94 17.04 4.81
CA GLY A 143 5.71 17.53 5.41
C GLY A 143 5.00 16.52 6.30
N HIS A 144 5.01 15.24 5.94
CA HIS A 144 4.43 14.17 6.75
C HIS A 144 5.19 14.02 8.08
N TYR A 145 6.52 13.93 8.06
CA TYR A 145 7.33 13.79 9.27
C TYR A 145 7.30 15.05 10.16
N ARG A 146 7.21 16.24 9.55
CA ARG A 146 7.03 17.47 10.32
C ARG A 146 5.69 17.50 11.08
N ARG A 147 4.60 17.02 10.47
CA ARG A 147 3.30 16.89 11.13
C ARG A 147 3.26 15.78 12.18
N PHE A 148 4.02 14.70 11.97
CA PHE A 148 4.15 13.63 12.95
C PHE A 148 4.76 14.12 14.27
N GLY A 149 5.68 15.10 14.22
CA GLY A 149 6.27 15.71 15.40
C GLY A 149 7.00 14.73 16.32
N SER A 150 7.25 15.14 17.56
CA SER A 150 7.89 14.30 18.58
C SER A 150 6.92 13.33 19.25
N ASP A 151 5.64 13.69 19.34
CA ASP A 151 4.62 12.98 20.11
C ASP A 151 3.65 12.18 19.27
N GLY A 152 3.88 12.14 17.97
CA GLY A 152 3.00 11.51 17.00
C GLY A 152 1.96 12.48 16.45
N PHE A 153 1.07 11.95 15.63
CA PHE A 153 -0.07 12.71 15.12
C PHE A 153 -1.08 12.97 16.25
N PRO A 154 -1.59 14.19 16.38
CA PRO A 154 -2.59 14.51 17.39
C PRO A 154 -3.93 13.83 17.10
N LYS A 155 -4.75 13.70 18.16
CA LYS A 155 -6.01 12.95 18.11
C LYS A 155 -6.93 13.40 16.98
N ASN A 156 -7.08 14.69 16.73
CA ASN A 156 -7.93 15.20 15.65
C ASN A 156 -7.48 14.71 14.26
N GLN A 157 -6.17 14.57 13.99
CA GLN A 157 -5.68 14.02 12.73
C GLN A 157 -5.90 12.51 12.65
N VAL A 158 -5.80 11.80 13.77
CA VAL A 158 -6.14 10.37 13.85
C VAL A 158 -7.63 10.17 13.56
N ASP A 159 -8.50 10.97 14.21
CA ASP A 159 -9.95 10.89 14.02
C ASP A 159 -10.34 11.20 12.55
N GLU A 160 -9.77 12.24 11.95
CA GLU A 160 -9.99 12.59 10.54
C GLU A 160 -9.55 11.45 9.61
N SER A 161 -8.36 10.89 9.84
CA SER A 161 -7.86 9.77 9.05
C SER A 161 -8.70 8.51 9.20
N THR A 162 -9.20 8.24 10.41
CA THR A 162 -10.11 7.11 10.68
C THR A 162 -11.43 7.31 9.94
N GLU A 163 -11.95 8.53 9.91
CA GLU A 163 -13.15 8.87 9.15
C GLU A 163 -12.96 8.65 7.64
N GLN A 164 -11.82 9.07 7.07
CA GLN A 164 -11.49 8.80 5.66
C GLN A 164 -11.39 7.30 5.36
N LEU A 165 -10.86 6.53 6.30
CA LEU A 165 -10.80 5.06 6.17
C LEU A 165 -12.19 4.45 6.27
N ARG A 166 -13.08 4.96 7.14
CA ARG A 166 -14.49 4.53 7.23
C ARG A 166 -15.22 4.77 5.92
N GLN A 167 -15.10 5.97 5.35
CA GLN A 167 -15.66 6.29 4.03
C GLN A 167 -15.10 5.38 2.93
N THR A 168 -13.85 4.94 3.05
CA THR A 168 -13.25 4.01 2.10
C THR A 168 -13.90 2.63 2.18
N VAL A 169 -14.11 2.08 3.37
CA VAL A 169 -14.74 0.76 3.51
C VAL A 169 -16.22 0.79 3.16
N GLU A 170 -16.94 1.87 3.46
CA GLU A 170 -18.31 2.11 3.00
C GLU A 170 -18.40 2.19 1.46
N ARG A 171 -17.41 2.83 0.82
CA ARG A 171 -17.32 2.89 -0.63
C ARG A 171 -17.04 1.52 -1.25
N ILE A 172 -16.20 0.70 -0.61
CA ILE A 172 -15.98 -0.69 -1.03
C ILE A 172 -17.27 -1.47 -0.90
N ASP A 173 -17.93 -1.44 0.26
CA ASP A 173 -19.19 -2.13 0.54
C ASP A 173 -20.26 -1.80 -0.53
N GLY A 174 -20.45 -0.51 -0.81
CA GLY A 174 -21.41 -0.05 -1.83
C GLY A 174 -21.01 -0.38 -3.27
N ALA A 175 -19.73 -0.66 -3.54
CA ALA A 175 -19.26 -1.03 -4.88
C ALA A 175 -19.34 -2.54 -5.13
N VAL A 176 -19.27 -3.34 -4.07
CA VAL A 176 -19.27 -4.80 -4.12
C VAL A 176 -20.69 -5.30 -3.86
N ALA A 177 -21.44 -5.53 -4.93
CA ALA A 177 -22.77 -6.12 -4.86
C ALA A 177 -22.73 -7.59 -5.32
N LYS A 178 -23.82 -8.33 -5.12
CA LYS A 178 -23.93 -9.75 -5.51
C LYS A 178 -23.65 -9.99 -7.00
N ASP A 179 -23.99 -9.04 -7.86
CA ASP A 179 -23.84 -9.14 -9.31
C ASP A 179 -22.50 -8.55 -9.81
N SER A 180 -21.76 -7.90 -8.94
CA SER A 180 -20.45 -7.30 -9.24
C SER A 180 -19.51 -7.50 -8.05
N PRO A 181 -18.93 -8.70 -7.87
CA PRO A 181 -18.21 -9.07 -6.66
C PRO A 181 -16.87 -8.36 -6.46
N TRP A 182 -16.43 -7.56 -7.44
CA TRP A 182 -15.18 -6.82 -7.41
C TRP A 182 -15.38 -5.33 -7.64
N LEU A 183 -14.45 -4.51 -7.21
CA LEU A 183 -14.59 -3.04 -7.18
C LEU A 183 -14.86 -2.39 -8.53
N ALA A 184 -14.42 -3.00 -9.61
CA ALA A 184 -14.58 -2.44 -10.95
C ALA A 184 -15.52 -3.26 -11.85
N GLY A 185 -16.20 -4.30 -11.33
CA GLY A 185 -17.16 -5.15 -12.06
C GLY A 185 -17.00 -6.63 -11.74
N ASP A 186 -17.25 -7.50 -12.72
CA ASP A 186 -17.41 -8.94 -12.51
C ASP A 186 -16.09 -9.71 -12.33
N ALA A 187 -14.95 -9.08 -12.59
CA ALA A 187 -13.64 -9.66 -12.45
C ALA A 187 -12.75 -8.82 -11.51
N ILE A 188 -11.89 -9.52 -10.77
CA ILE A 188 -10.85 -8.88 -9.96
C ILE A 188 -9.99 -7.95 -10.82
N SER A 189 -9.54 -6.86 -10.25
CA SER A 189 -8.77 -5.85 -10.96
C SER A 189 -7.66 -5.24 -10.10
N LEU A 190 -6.86 -4.36 -10.69
CA LEU A 190 -5.88 -3.56 -9.96
C LEU A 190 -6.52 -2.72 -8.84
N ALA A 191 -7.79 -2.35 -8.95
CA ALA A 191 -8.50 -1.63 -7.89
C ALA A 191 -8.54 -2.45 -6.59
N ASP A 192 -8.88 -3.73 -6.69
CA ASP A 192 -8.96 -4.66 -5.56
C ASP A 192 -7.58 -4.88 -4.94
N LEU A 193 -6.57 -5.14 -5.76
CA LEU A 193 -5.20 -5.37 -5.29
C LEU A 193 -4.57 -4.14 -4.64
N CYS A 194 -4.85 -2.95 -5.17
CA CYS A 194 -4.22 -1.73 -4.68
C CYS A 194 -4.85 -1.18 -3.40
N VAL A 195 -6.14 -1.43 -3.13
CA VAL A 195 -6.76 -1.02 -1.88
C VAL A 195 -6.50 -2.00 -0.75
N LEU A 196 -6.39 -3.29 -1.04
CA LEU A 196 -6.27 -4.35 -0.05
C LEU A 196 -5.19 -4.09 1.03
N PRO A 197 -3.97 -3.64 0.71
CA PRO A 197 -2.96 -3.39 1.73
C PRO A 197 -3.33 -2.30 2.74
N ALA A 198 -4.15 -1.33 2.37
CA ALA A 198 -4.66 -0.35 3.32
C ALA A 198 -5.65 -0.99 4.29
N ILE A 199 -6.52 -1.88 3.81
CA ILE A 199 -7.48 -2.62 4.64
C ILE A 199 -6.77 -3.60 5.59
N VAL A 200 -5.80 -4.36 5.08
CA VAL A 200 -4.95 -5.23 5.92
C VAL A 200 -4.25 -4.41 7.01
N ARG A 201 -3.74 -3.23 6.67
CA ARG A 201 -3.11 -2.35 7.65
C ARG A 201 -4.10 -1.79 8.68
N MET A 202 -5.35 -1.53 8.30
CA MET A 202 -6.40 -1.16 9.27
C MET A 202 -6.57 -2.28 10.31
N SER A 203 -6.64 -3.54 9.86
CA SER A 203 -6.66 -4.69 10.77
C SER A 203 -5.40 -4.72 11.67
N ASP A 204 -4.20 -4.57 11.09
CA ASP A 204 -2.93 -4.56 11.84
C ASP A 204 -2.88 -3.49 12.95
N VAL A 205 -3.60 -2.39 12.80
CA VAL A 205 -3.64 -1.28 13.78
C VAL A 205 -4.92 -1.23 14.62
N GLY A 206 -5.73 -2.30 14.59
CA GLY A 206 -6.91 -2.46 15.45
C GLY A 206 -8.12 -1.64 15.01
N LEU A 207 -8.25 -1.36 13.71
CA LEU A 207 -9.39 -0.61 13.15
C LEU A 207 -10.42 -1.52 12.45
N GLU A 208 -10.50 -2.81 12.79
CA GLU A 208 -11.45 -3.75 12.18
C GLU A 208 -12.92 -3.40 12.49
N ASP A 209 -13.17 -2.79 13.64
CA ASP A 209 -14.52 -2.36 14.03
C ASP A 209 -15.15 -1.38 13.04
N VAL A 210 -14.32 -0.70 12.22
CA VAL A 210 -14.78 0.29 11.25
C VAL A 210 -15.63 -0.33 10.12
N TRP A 211 -15.46 -1.65 9.84
CA TRP A 211 -16.23 -2.34 8.79
C TRP A 211 -16.94 -3.60 9.24
N ARG A 212 -16.95 -3.89 10.55
CA ARG A 212 -17.57 -5.13 11.10
C ARG A 212 -19.03 -5.30 10.68
N ASP A 213 -19.77 -4.20 10.58
CA ASP A 213 -21.19 -4.18 10.25
C ASP A 213 -21.46 -3.99 8.75
N LEU A 214 -20.43 -4.08 7.90
CA LEU A 214 -20.51 -3.97 6.44
C LEU A 214 -20.36 -5.37 5.81
N PRO A 215 -21.46 -6.05 5.46
CA PRO A 215 -21.42 -7.46 5.06
C PRO A 215 -20.70 -7.68 3.71
N ASP A 216 -20.94 -6.82 2.72
CA ASP A 216 -20.35 -6.97 1.38
C ASP A 216 -18.84 -6.67 1.42
N MET A 217 -18.42 -5.69 2.21
CA MET A 217 -17.02 -5.39 2.49
C MET A 217 -16.32 -6.57 3.17
N THR A 218 -16.96 -7.18 4.19
CA THR A 218 -16.44 -8.33 4.93
C THR A 218 -16.25 -9.53 3.99
N ASP A 219 -17.21 -9.79 3.13
CA ASP A 219 -17.19 -10.88 2.16
C ASP A 219 -16.12 -10.63 1.08
N TRP A 220 -15.99 -9.40 0.59
CA TRP A 220 -14.91 -9.01 -0.33
C TRP A 220 -13.53 -9.24 0.32
N TYR A 221 -13.33 -8.81 1.57
CA TYR A 221 -12.08 -9.00 2.29
C TYR A 221 -11.74 -10.49 2.47
N ALA A 222 -12.76 -11.30 2.79
CA ALA A 222 -12.60 -12.76 2.89
C ALA A 222 -12.18 -13.39 1.54
N ARG A 223 -12.82 -13.00 0.43
CA ARG A 223 -12.45 -13.46 -0.92
C ARG A 223 -11.02 -13.06 -1.28
N MET A 224 -10.62 -11.81 -1.00
CA MET A 224 -9.27 -11.33 -1.26
C MET A 224 -8.24 -12.09 -0.42
N SER A 225 -8.54 -12.33 0.85
CA SER A 225 -7.64 -13.02 1.79
C SER A 225 -7.47 -14.51 1.50
N ALA A 226 -8.45 -15.14 0.84
CA ALA A 226 -8.38 -16.54 0.43
C ALA A 226 -7.53 -16.78 -0.83
N ARG A 227 -7.09 -15.74 -1.53
CA ARG A 227 -6.30 -15.88 -2.75
C ARG A 227 -4.87 -16.33 -2.45
N PRO A 228 -4.27 -17.21 -3.29
CA PRO A 228 -2.86 -17.60 -3.13
C PRO A 228 -1.86 -16.44 -3.16
N SER A 229 -2.18 -15.37 -3.88
CA SER A 229 -1.40 -14.13 -3.92
C SER A 229 -1.33 -13.42 -2.57
N PHE A 230 -2.40 -13.53 -1.77
CA PHE A 230 -2.42 -12.96 -0.41
C PHE A 230 -1.30 -13.55 0.44
N THR A 231 -1.20 -14.86 0.55
CA THR A 231 -0.15 -15.53 1.33
C THR A 231 1.25 -15.19 0.84
N LYS A 232 1.43 -15.03 -0.48
CA LYS A 232 2.73 -14.63 -1.06
C LYS A 232 3.09 -13.18 -0.76
N ALA A 233 2.11 -12.28 -0.72
CA ALA A 233 2.34 -10.86 -0.47
C ALA A 233 2.42 -10.52 1.02
N PHE A 234 1.65 -11.24 1.86
CA PHE A 234 1.56 -11.06 3.31
C PHE A 234 2.18 -12.24 4.06
N TYR A 235 3.42 -12.57 3.72
CA TYR A 235 4.20 -13.63 4.36
C TYR A 235 4.58 -13.27 5.81
N PRO A 236 5.03 -14.24 6.64
CA PRO A 236 5.47 -13.97 8.02
C PRO A 236 6.53 -12.86 8.08
N GLY A 237 6.31 -11.85 8.93
CA GLY A 237 7.17 -10.66 9.06
C GLY A 237 6.87 -9.52 8.08
N SER A 238 5.92 -9.69 7.15
CA SER A 238 5.48 -8.61 6.25
C SER A 238 4.26 -7.84 6.75
N ARG A 239 3.67 -8.28 7.86
CA ARG A 239 2.62 -7.59 8.62
C ARG A 239 3.17 -7.15 9.97
N VAL A 240 2.51 -6.22 10.59
CA VAL A 240 2.81 -5.69 11.92
C VAL A 240 1.50 -5.58 12.70
N SER A 241 1.57 -5.75 14.01
CA SER A 241 0.42 -5.59 14.89
C SER A 241 0.75 -4.59 15.99
N VAL A 242 -0.23 -3.77 16.37
CA VAL A 242 -0.09 -2.89 17.56
C VAL A 242 -0.24 -3.68 18.87
N ALA A 243 -0.64 -4.95 18.79
CA ALA A 243 -0.75 -5.85 19.93
C ALA A 243 0.59 -6.53 20.28
N ASP A 244 1.59 -6.41 19.43
CA ASP A 244 2.95 -6.92 19.61
C ASP A 244 3.87 -5.79 20.11
#